data_1a39555354a1a8ce086c01f9fa83a05c
#
_entry.id   1a39555354a1a8ce086c01f9fa83a05c
#
_cell.length_a   1.000
_cell.length_b   1.000
_cell.length_c   1.000
_cell.angle_alpha   90.00
_cell.angle_beta   90.00
_cell.angle_gamma   90.00
#
_symmetry.space_group_name_H-M   'P 1'
#
loop_
_entity.id
_entity.type
_entity.pdbx_description
1 polymer ?
#
loop_
_entity_poly.entity_id
_entity_poly.type
_entity_poly.pdbx_seq_one_letter_code
_entity_poly.pdbx_strand_id
1 'polypeptide(L)'
;MGSVTTTGHLDPALFGPAPARDERFKEKRRWIECANFPNDHPLRIIEFFHRQMNEELNGVENAAQSLADFPDADWKVRMSIARQCADEARHVEMFRRIFESRGGRVGEYPILNFQYRIIANLGDLLSRLVVQNRSFEAGGIDAVSFAIDEARKRGDQELVDLFEMQQADEITHVRFANEFISETIRKDPRAALRVARALTLASSAFLEVMGREAIEKVEYLTDEKGRLEAGFGLEEVKAATTQAIKRRASYESH
;
A
#
# COMPACT_ATOMS: atom_id res chain seq x y z
N MET A 1 12.10 -16.92 -27.64
CA MET A 1 12.52 -16.74 -26.24
C MET A 1 13.46 -15.54 -26.21
N GLY A 2 12.93 -14.36 -26.01
CA GLY A 2 13.69 -13.12 -25.92
C GLY A 2 13.91 -12.77 -24.45
N SER A 3 15.16 -12.83 -24.01
CA SER A 3 15.60 -12.34 -22.69
C SER A 3 15.27 -10.85 -22.59
N VAL A 4 14.26 -10.52 -21.81
CA VAL A 4 14.00 -9.12 -21.42
C VAL A 4 14.94 -8.77 -20.28
N THR A 5 16.15 -8.41 -20.61
CA THR A 5 17.07 -7.73 -19.68
C THR A 5 16.61 -6.29 -19.53
N THR A 6 15.65 -6.03 -18.67
CA THR A 6 15.24 -4.67 -18.33
C THR A 6 15.96 -4.18 -17.08
N THR A 7 17.23 -3.82 -17.23
CA THR A 7 17.93 -2.89 -16.32
C THR A 7 17.48 -1.44 -16.61
N GLY A 8 16.18 -1.23 -16.78
CA GLY A 8 15.64 0.09 -17.11
C GLY A 8 15.53 0.96 -15.86
N HIS A 9 15.96 2.22 -15.93
CA HIS A 9 15.59 3.22 -14.95
C HIS A 9 14.06 3.31 -14.86
N LEU A 10 13.54 3.47 -13.64
CA LEU A 10 12.13 3.83 -13.47
C LEU A 10 11.86 5.20 -14.10
N ASP A 11 10.67 5.39 -14.67
CA ASP A 11 10.30 6.65 -15.33
C ASP A 11 10.38 7.82 -14.33
N PRO A 12 11.27 8.81 -14.51
CA PRO A 12 11.40 9.94 -13.60
C PRO A 12 10.17 10.84 -13.57
N ALA A 13 9.25 10.70 -14.54
CA ALA A 13 7.97 11.40 -14.49
C ALA A 13 7.00 10.78 -13.47
N LEU A 14 7.18 9.50 -13.11
CA LEU A 14 6.35 8.78 -12.15
C LEU A 14 6.97 8.69 -10.75
N PHE A 15 8.30 8.70 -10.64
CA PHE A 15 9.01 8.39 -9.40
C PHE A 15 9.92 9.53 -8.95
N GLY A 16 9.69 10.04 -7.77
CA GLY A 16 10.58 10.97 -7.07
C GLY A 16 11.85 10.28 -6.51
N PRO A 17 12.61 11.00 -5.67
CA PRO A 17 13.78 10.46 -5.00
C PRO A 17 13.41 9.29 -4.09
N ALA A 18 14.37 8.40 -3.84
CA ALA A 18 14.23 7.37 -2.83
C ALA A 18 14.30 7.98 -1.42
N PRO A 19 13.58 7.41 -0.44
CA PRO A 19 13.75 7.82 0.95
C PRO A 19 15.12 7.38 1.48
N ALA A 20 15.59 8.03 2.55
CA ALA A 20 16.76 7.54 3.26
C ALA A 20 16.47 6.18 3.92
N ARG A 21 17.44 5.28 3.85
CA ARG A 21 17.36 3.96 4.51
C ARG A 21 18.66 3.65 5.23
N ASP A 22 18.55 2.91 6.31
CA ASP A 22 19.68 2.28 6.98
C ASP A 22 20.44 1.39 5.99
N GLU A 23 21.78 1.37 6.09
CA GLU A 23 22.69 0.66 5.17
C GLU A 23 22.43 -0.86 5.08
N ARG A 24 21.74 -1.43 6.06
CA ARG A 24 21.33 -2.84 6.05
C ARG A 24 20.30 -3.16 4.97
N PHE A 25 19.48 -2.20 4.57
CA PHE A 25 18.44 -2.41 3.58
C PHE A 25 19.00 -2.45 2.16
N LYS A 26 18.58 -3.45 1.40
CA LYS A 26 18.95 -3.65 -0.01
C LYS A 26 17.80 -3.19 -0.89
N GLU A 27 17.76 -1.91 -1.22
CA GLU A 27 16.71 -1.35 -2.07
C GLU A 27 16.78 -1.90 -3.50
N LYS A 28 15.63 -2.31 -4.02
CA LYS A 28 15.41 -2.69 -5.42
C LYS A 28 14.38 -1.76 -6.05
N ARG A 29 14.29 -1.79 -7.37
CA ARG A 29 13.39 -0.92 -8.13
C ARG A 29 12.14 -1.63 -8.61
N ARG A 30 12.22 -2.95 -8.84
CA ARG A 30 11.16 -3.78 -9.41
C ARG A 30 10.95 -5.03 -8.58
N TRP A 31 9.70 -5.46 -8.53
CA TRP A 31 9.29 -6.66 -7.80
C TRP A 31 10.08 -7.92 -8.19
N ILE A 32 10.39 -8.07 -9.48
CA ILE A 32 11.16 -9.22 -9.98
C ILE A 32 12.58 -9.32 -9.40
N GLU A 33 13.11 -8.23 -8.86
CA GLU A 33 14.43 -8.19 -8.22
C GLU A 33 14.38 -8.56 -6.73
N CYS A 34 13.18 -8.72 -6.17
CA CYS A 34 12.95 -9.06 -4.77
C CYS A 34 12.90 -10.58 -4.56
N ALA A 35 12.88 -11.00 -3.30
CA ALA A 35 12.78 -12.41 -2.93
C ALA A 35 11.34 -12.90 -3.12
N ASN A 36 11.06 -13.50 -4.28
CA ASN A 36 9.75 -14.03 -4.64
C ASN A 36 9.67 -15.53 -4.31
N PHE A 37 9.32 -15.84 -3.06
CA PHE A 37 9.15 -17.22 -2.64
C PHE A 37 7.79 -17.78 -3.08
N PRO A 38 7.71 -19.07 -3.51
CA PRO A 38 6.45 -19.78 -3.73
C PRO A 38 5.55 -19.78 -2.48
N ASN A 39 4.24 -20.00 -2.68
CA ASN A 39 3.25 -19.96 -1.60
C ASN A 39 3.52 -20.93 -0.46
N ASP A 40 4.08 -22.08 -0.76
CA ASP A 40 4.42 -23.17 0.18
C ASP A 40 5.84 -23.08 0.77
N HIS A 41 6.63 -22.05 0.35
CA HIS A 41 8.00 -21.91 0.82
C HIS A 41 8.05 -21.41 2.27
N PRO A 42 8.84 -22.04 3.18
CA PRO A 42 8.86 -21.70 4.61
C PRO A 42 9.34 -20.26 4.90
N LEU A 43 10.16 -19.68 4.03
CA LEU A 43 10.66 -18.30 4.20
C LEU A 43 9.69 -17.25 3.66
N ARG A 44 8.61 -17.62 2.98
CA ARG A 44 7.66 -16.66 2.41
C ARG A 44 7.06 -15.73 3.46
N ILE A 45 6.63 -16.28 4.60
CA ILE A 45 6.03 -15.48 5.68
C ILE A 45 7.06 -14.57 6.35
N ILE A 46 8.30 -15.01 6.45
CA ILE A 46 9.40 -14.22 7.03
C ILE A 46 9.74 -13.04 6.12
N GLU A 47 9.89 -13.29 4.80
CA GLU A 47 10.07 -12.23 3.80
C GLU A 47 8.90 -11.23 3.82
N PHE A 48 7.67 -11.74 3.89
CA PHE A 48 6.47 -10.91 3.95
C PHE A 48 6.53 -9.93 5.12
N PHE A 49 6.87 -10.35 6.34
CA PHE A 49 6.98 -9.45 7.48
C PHE A 49 8.08 -8.40 7.31
N HIS A 50 9.23 -8.78 6.74
CA HIS A 50 10.31 -7.83 6.44
C HIS A 50 9.87 -6.78 5.43
N ARG A 51 9.18 -7.20 4.39
CA ARG A 51 8.66 -6.29 3.37
C ARG A 51 7.58 -5.38 3.92
N GLN A 52 6.60 -5.92 4.68
CA GLN A 52 5.57 -5.11 5.33
C GLN A 52 6.17 -4.08 6.27
N MET A 53 7.12 -4.45 7.14
CA MET A 53 7.82 -3.49 7.98
C MET A 53 8.36 -2.28 7.19
N ASN A 54 8.90 -2.49 5.97
CA ASN A 54 9.37 -1.40 5.14
C ASN A 54 8.23 -0.66 4.42
N GLU A 55 7.14 -1.32 4.05
CA GLU A 55 5.97 -0.67 3.45
C GLU A 55 5.31 0.28 4.47
N GLU A 56 5.16 -0.13 5.73
CA GLU A 56 4.71 0.74 6.82
C GLU A 56 5.67 1.93 7.04
N LEU A 57 6.99 1.69 6.94
CA LEU A 57 7.97 2.78 7.03
C LEU A 57 7.81 3.80 5.89
N ASN A 58 7.44 3.38 4.68
CA ASN A 58 7.04 4.32 3.62
C ASN A 58 5.79 5.12 4.04
N GLY A 59 4.83 4.50 4.73
CA GLY A 59 3.65 5.16 5.28
C GLY A 59 4.02 6.29 6.26
N VAL A 60 4.90 5.98 7.23
CA VAL A 60 5.45 7.00 8.17
C VAL A 60 6.04 8.19 7.43
N GLU A 61 6.91 7.91 6.46
CA GLU A 61 7.64 8.95 5.72
C GLU A 61 6.72 9.78 4.82
N ASN A 62 5.76 9.15 4.15
CA ASN A 62 4.75 9.83 3.34
C ASN A 62 3.88 10.79 4.17
N ALA A 63 3.43 10.35 5.35
CA ALA A 63 2.65 11.15 6.25
C ALA A 63 3.48 12.34 6.79
N ALA A 64 4.70 12.08 7.26
CA ALA A 64 5.61 13.11 7.76
C ALA A 64 5.95 14.15 6.68
N GLN A 65 6.28 13.69 5.47
CA GLN A 65 6.57 14.57 4.33
C GLN A 65 5.34 15.42 3.94
N SER A 66 4.14 14.83 3.98
CA SER A 66 2.91 15.56 3.68
C SER A 66 2.62 16.66 4.72
N LEU A 67 2.90 16.43 6.01
CA LEU A 67 2.82 17.45 7.05
C LEU A 67 3.80 18.60 6.83
N ALA A 68 5.02 18.30 6.36
CA ALA A 68 6.06 19.29 6.09
C ALA A 68 5.74 20.12 4.83
N ASP A 69 5.32 19.46 3.76
CA ASP A 69 5.10 20.10 2.46
C ASP A 69 3.81 20.94 2.40
N PHE A 70 2.80 20.63 3.25
CA PHE A 70 1.51 21.31 3.26
C PHE A 70 1.18 21.94 4.63
N PRO A 71 1.98 22.92 5.10
CA PRO A 71 1.79 23.53 6.41
C PRO A 71 0.46 24.29 6.54
N ASP A 72 -0.09 24.76 5.42
CA ASP A 72 -1.34 25.52 5.36
C ASP A 72 -2.59 24.65 5.17
N ALA A 73 -2.46 23.31 5.17
CA ALA A 73 -3.61 22.43 5.08
C ALA A 73 -4.53 22.58 6.31
N ASP A 74 -5.83 22.29 6.12
CA ASP A 74 -6.81 22.33 7.20
C ASP A 74 -6.37 21.58 8.46
N TRP A 75 -6.63 22.16 9.63
CA TRP A 75 -6.23 21.60 10.92
C TRP A 75 -6.69 20.15 11.11
N LYS A 76 -7.95 19.84 10.79
CA LYS A 76 -8.50 18.48 10.91
C LYS A 76 -7.70 17.50 10.06
N VAL A 77 -7.40 17.88 8.82
CA VAL A 77 -6.62 17.04 7.89
C VAL A 77 -5.20 16.84 8.40
N ARG A 78 -4.53 17.89 8.85
CA ARG A 78 -3.19 17.80 9.44
C ARG A 78 -3.14 16.87 10.65
N MET A 79 -4.13 16.94 11.55
CA MET A 79 -4.20 16.05 12.72
C MET A 79 -4.48 14.61 12.32
N SER A 80 -5.26 14.37 11.28
CA SER A 80 -5.48 13.02 10.74
C SER A 80 -4.19 12.43 10.15
N ILE A 81 -3.43 13.21 9.38
CA ILE A 81 -2.13 12.79 8.82
C ILE A 81 -1.11 12.53 9.95
N ALA A 82 -1.08 13.39 10.98
CA ALA A 82 -0.18 13.19 12.13
C ALA A 82 -0.52 11.92 12.92
N ARG A 83 -1.82 11.61 13.08
CA ARG A 83 -2.27 10.36 13.67
C ARG A 83 -1.84 9.16 12.82
N GLN A 84 -2.10 9.21 11.51
CA GLN A 84 -1.65 8.16 10.58
C GLN A 84 -0.14 7.93 10.71
N CYS A 85 0.69 8.97 10.71
CA CYS A 85 2.13 8.86 10.91
C CYS A 85 2.50 8.08 12.18
N ALA A 86 1.77 8.28 13.28
CA ALA A 86 1.99 7.57 14.54
C ALA A 86 1.50 6.10 14.47
N ASP A 87 0.37 5.85 13.82
CA ASP A 87 -0.16 4.50 13.62
C ASP A 87 0.78 3.66 12.73
N GLU A 88 1.28 4.23 11.61
CA GLU A 88 2.28 3.57 10.75
C GLU A 88 3.58 3.24 11.50
N ALA A 89 4.08 4.17 12.35
CA ALA A 89 5.27 3.90 13.17
C ALA A 89 5.04 2.72 14.13
N ARG A 90 3.85 2.57 14.66
CA ARG A 90 3.46 1.40 15.47
C ARG A 90 3.39 0.13 14.62
N HIS A 91 2.86 0.18 13.40
CA HIS A 91 2.84 -0.95 12.48
C HIS A 91 4.25 -1.41 12.11
N VAL A 92 5.18 -0.48 11.82
CA VAL A 92 6.61 -0.80 11.61
C VAL A 92 7.16 -1.63 12.77
N GLU A 93 6.93 -1.17 14.01
CA GLU A 93 7.46 -1.84 15.20
C GLU A 93 6.80 -3.20 15.44
N MET A 94 5.51 -3.35 15.13
CA MET A 94 4.79 -4.62 15.21
C MET A 94 5.36 -5.63 14.22
N PHE A 95 5.52 -5.25 12.94
CA PHE A 95 6.10 -6.13 11.93
C PHE A 95 7.57 -6.45 12.22
N ARG A 96 8.35 -5.48 12.74
CA ARG A 96 9.72 -5.74 13.17
C ARG A 96 9.79 -6.80 14.26
N ARG A 97 8.95 -6.69 15.31
CA ARG A 97 8.94 -7.64 16.44
C ARG A 97 8.56 -9.05 15.99
N ILE A 98 7.51 -9.19 15.20
CA ILE A 98 7.08 -10.51 14.73
C ILE A 98 8.09 -11.12 13.76
N PHE A 99 8.73 -10.31 12.92
CA PHE A 99 9.79 -10.73 12.03
C PHE A 99 11.00 -11.27 12.82
N GLU A 100 11.49 -10.51 13.80
CA GLU A 100 12.62 -10.89 14.64
C GLU A 100 12.31 -12.11 15.53
N SER A 101 11.10 -12.19 16.10
CA SER A 101 10.68 -13.34 16.92
C SER A 101 10.63 -14.66 16.13
N ARG A 102 10.44 -14.57 14.82
CA ARG A 102 10.44 -15.72 13.90
C ARG A 102 11.81 -15.96 13.25
N GLY A 103 12.87 -15.33 13.77
CA GLY A 103 14.25 -15.57 13.37
C GLY A 103 14.76 -14.72 12.21
N GLY A 104 13.96 -13.75 11.73
CA GLY A 104 14.38 -12.82 10.70
C GLY A 104 15.34 -11.75 11.21
N ARG A 105 16.10 -11.16 10.31
CA ARG A 105 17.07 -10.08 10.60
C ARG A 105 16.84 -8.90 9.67
N VAL A 106 16.65 -7.70 10.22
CA VAL A 106 16.44 -6.47 9.45
C VAL A 106 17.53 -6.32 8.37
N GLY A 107 17.09 -6.08 7.13
CA GLY A 107 17.97 -6.00 5.95
C GLY A 107 18.26 -7.35 5.28
N GLU A 108 17.68 -8.45 5.75
CA GLU A 108 17.92 -9.79 5.20
C GLU A 108 17.40 -9.93 3.76
N TYR A 109 16.22 -9.38 3.48
CA TYR A 109 15.58 -9.43 2.16
C TYR A 109 15.64 -8.07 1.46
N PRO A 110 15.62 -8.05 0.11
CA PRO A 110 15.46 -6.82 -0.65
C PRO A 110 14.11 -6.15 -0.39
N ILE A 111 14.08 -4.81 -0.47
CA ILE A 111 12.90 -3.98 -0.28
C ILE A 111 12.61 -3.11 -1.50
N LEU A 112 11.37 -2.63 -1.59
CA LEU A 112 10.92 -1.64 -2.55
C LEU A 112 10.46 -0.38 -1.80
N ASN A 113 10.82 0.80 -2.32
CA ASN A 113 10.38 2.09 -1.80
C ASN A 113 9.50 2.85 -2.81
N PHE A 114 8.80 2.11 -3.69
CA PHE A 114 8.06 2.70 -4.79
C PHE A 114 6.89 3.57 -4.32
N GLN A 115 6.20 3.19 -3.24
CA GLN A 115 5.08 3.96 -2.70
C GLN A 115 5.54 5.35 -2.29
N TYR A 116 6.58 5.45 -1.47
CA TYR A 116 7.15 6.73 -1.10
C TYR A 116 7.56 7.56 -2.33
N ARG A 117 8.26 6.94 -3.28
CA ARG A 117 8.77 7.64 -4.47
C ARG A 117 7.66 8.19 -5.36
N ILE A 118 6.54 7.46 -5.51
CA ILE A 118 5.39 7.95 -6.26
C ILE A 118 4.77 9.14 -5.53
N ILE A 119 4.55 9.04 -4.23
CA ILE A 119 3.85 10.05 -3.44
C ILE A 119 4.71 11.30 -3.27
N ALA A 120 6.01 11.15 -3.01
CA ALA A 120 6.95 12.27 -2.93
C ALA A 120 7.03 13.09 -4.23
N ASN A 121 6.71 12.49 -5.37
CA ASN A 121 6.66 13.18 -6.68
C ASN A 121 5.37 14.01 -6.89
N LEU A 122 4.36 13.88 -6.03
CA LEU A 122 3.09 14.58 -6.16
C LEU A 122 3.13 15.95 -5.48
N GLY A 123 2.83 16.99 -6.25
CA GLY A 123 2.96 18.38 -5.83
C GLY A 123 1.76 18.97 -5.07
N ASP A 124 0.68 18.21 -4.83
CA ASP A 124 -0.48 18.67 -4.10
C ASP A 124 -1.06 17.62 -3.15
N LEU A 125 -1.62 18.07 -2.02
CA LEU A 125 -2.12 17.20 -0.96
C LEU A 125 -3.27 16.30 -1.43
N LEU A 126 -4.17 16.81 -2.29
CA LEU A 126 -5.27 15.99 -2.82
C LEU A 126 -4.72 14.75 -3.56
N SER A 127 -3.77 14.96 -4.46
CA SER A 127 -3.14 13.86 -5.21
C SER A 127 -2.41 12.88 -4.30
N ARG A 128 -1.71 13.37 -3.24
CA ARG A 128 -1.05 12.49 -2.27
C ARG A 128 -2.03 11.61 -1.52
N LEU A 129 -3.11 12.17 -0.97
CA LEU A 129 -4.13 11.40 -0.25
C LEU A 129 -4.91 10.45 -1.17
N VAL A 130 -5.10 10.80 -2.44
CA VAL A 130 -5.68 9.89 -3.44
C VAL A 130 -4.77 8.69 -3.66
N VAL A 131 -3.47 8.88 -3.82
CA VAL A 131 -2.54 7.78 -4.11
C VAL A 131 -2.25 6.97 -2.85
N GLN A 132 -1.88 7.62 -1.75
CA GLN A 132 -1.58 6.95 -0.49
C GLN A 132 -2.80 6.22 0.05
N ASN A 133 -3.82 6.97 0.45
CA ASN A 133 -4.91 6.42 1.26
C ASN A 133 -5.98 5.75 0.40
N ARG A 134 -6.47 6.46 -0.65
CA ARG A 134 -7.58 5.92 -1.46
C ARG A 134 -7.13 4.81 -2.42
N SER A 135 -5.84 4.71 -2.77
CA SER A 135 -5.32 3.66 -3.65
C SER A 135 -4.55 2.59 -2.90
N PHE A 136 -3.40 2.92 -2.30
CA PHE A 136 -2.51 1.94 -1.70
C PHE A 136 -3.09 1.36 -0.40
N GLU A 137 -3.50 2.18 0.56
CA GLU A 137 -4.07 1.68 1.83
C GLU A 137 -5.44 1.02 1.65
N ALA A 138 -6.25 1.52 0.70
CA ALA A 138 -7.49 0.80 0.38
C ALA A 138 -7.22 -0.59 -0.21
N GLY A 139 -6.13 -0.78 -0.96
CA GLY A 139 -5.62 -2.10 -1.35
C GLY A 139 -5.10 -2.89 -0.15
N GLY A 140 -4.52 -2.19 0.83
CA GLY A 140 -4.09 -2.75 2.13
C GLY A 140 -5.26 -3.33 2.92
N ILE A 141 -6.40 -2.63 3.00
CA ILE A 141 -7.62 -3.16 3.66
C ILE A 141 -7.99 -4.54 3.09
N ASP A 142 -8.00 -4.70 1.76
CA ASP A 142 -8.33 -5.96 1.11
C ASP A 142 -7.28 -7.06 1.44
N ALA A 143 -6.00 -6.72 1.38
CA ALA A 143 -4.90 -7.65 1.63
C ALA A 143 -4.85 -8.09 3.10
N VAL A 144 -5.08 -7.17 4.04
CA VAL A 144 -5.10 -7.45 5.47
C VAL A 144 -6.31 -8.31 5.84
N SER A 145 -7.50 -8.07 5.26
CA SER A 145 -8.67 -8.92 5.44
C SER A 145 -8.38 -10.38 5.03
N PHE A 146 -7.72 -10.58 3.89
CA PHE A 146 -7.28 -11.90 3.46
C PHE A 146 -6.25 -12.50 4.44
N ALA A 147 -5.29 -11.71 4.91
CA ALA A 147 -4.27 -12.16 5.86
C ALA A 147 -4.87 -12.60 7.21
N ILE A 148 -5.92 -11.92 7.69
CA ILE A 148 -6.69 -12.30 8.88
C ILE A 148 -7.30 -13.70 8.69
N ASP A 149 -7.96 -13.93 7.56
CA ASP A 149 -8.60 -15.21 7.27
C ASP A 149 -7.58 -16.35 7.17
N GLU A 150 -6.44 -16.10 6.55
CA GLU A 150 -5.35 -17.08 6.47
C GLU A 150 -4.71 -17.37 7.84
N ALA A 151 -4.53 -16.36 8.68
CA ALA A 151 -4.05 -16.53 10.04
C ALA A 151 -5.02 -17.35 10.90
N ARG A 152 -6.33 -17.08 10.79
CA ARG A 152 -7.39 -17.86 11.47
C ARG A 152 -7.39 -19.33 11.04
N LYS A 153 -7.28 -19.62 9.74
CA LYS A 153 -7.19 -21.00 9.23
C LYS A 153 -5.99 -21.77 9.79
N ARG A 154 -4.89 -21.07 10.08
CA ARG A 154 -3.66 -21.65 10.67
C ARG A 154 -3.69 -21.72 12.19
N GLY A 155 -4.68 -21.12 12.84
CA GLY A 155 -4.75 -21.02 14.30
C GLY A 155 -3.70 -20.08 14.91
N ASP A 156 -3.16 -19.13 14.12
CA ASP A 156 -2.14 -18.17 14.54
C ASP A 156 -2.81 -16.91 15.11
N GLN A 157 -3.20 -16.98 16.39
CA GLN A 157 -3.93 -15.90 17.05
C GLN A 157 -3.12 -14.61 17.16
N GLU A 158 -1.78 -14.70 17.30
CA GLU A 158 -0.91 -13.53 17.34
C GLU A 158 -1.00 -12.72 16.04
N LEU A 159 -1.02 -13.40 14.89
CA LEU A 159 -1.21 -12.76 13.59
C LEU A 159 -2.62 -12.22 13.39
N VAL A 160 -3.65 -12.92 13.87
CA VAL A 160 -5.03 -12.42 13.82
C VAL A 160 -5.13 -11.10 14.54
N ASP A 161 -4.66 -11.03 15.80
CA ASP A 161 -4.72 -9.81 16.63
C ASP A 161 -3.94 -8.65 16.00
N LEU A 162 -2.76 -8.94 15.42
CA LEU A 162 -1.94 -7.95 14.71
C LEU A 162 -2.68 -7.37 13.52
N PHE A 163 -3.19 -8.23 12.63
CA PHE A 163 -3.84 -7.78 11.40
C PHE A 163 -5.21 -7.13 11.66
N GLU A 164 -5.98 -7.57 12.66
CA GLU A 164 -7.24 -6.90 13.03
C GLU A 164 -7.00 -5.48 13.54
N MET A 165 -5.93 -5.26 14.31
CA MET A 165 -5.54 -3.92 14.77
C MET A 165 -5.10 -3.05 13.60
N GLN A 166 -4.24 -3.55 12.71
CA GLN A 166 -3.82 -2.84 11.50
C GLN A 166 -5.03 -2.45 10.64
N GLN A 167 -5.95 -3.40 10.37
CA GLN A 167 -7.13 -3.15 9.55
C GLN A 167 -8.01 -2.01 10.09
N ALA A 168 -8.18 -1.94 11.40
CA ALA A 168 -8.96 -0.87 12.04
C ALA A 168 -8.35 0.52 11.81
N ASP A 169 -7.02 0.61 11.85
CA ASP A 169 -6.30 1.84 11.56
C ASP A 169 -6.37 2.19 10.07
N GLU A 170 -6.12 1.23 9.17
CA GLU A 170 -6.21 1.43 7.72
C GLU A 170 -7.59 1.95 7.28
N ILE A 171 -8.66 1.39 7.83
CA ILE A 171 -10.03 1.89 7.59
C ILE A 171 -10.16 3.35 8.02
N THR A 172 -9.53 3.74 9.11
CA THR A 172 -9.56 5.12 9.62
C THR A 172 -8.74 6.05 8.72
N HIS A 173 -7.56 5.61 8.25
CA HIS A 173 -6.69 6.35 7.34
C HIS A 173 -7.38 6.60 5.99
N VAL A 174 -8.00 5.59 5.44
CA VAL A 174 -8.73 5.70 4.17
C VAL A 174 -9.98 6.58 4.32
N ARG A 175 -10.69 6.45 5.45
CA ARG A 175 -11.92 7.23 5.70
C ARG A 175 -11.68 8.73 5.73
N PHE A 176 -10.68 9.22 6.49
CA PHE A 176 -10.43 10.66 6.54
C PHE A 176 -10.02 11.23 5.17
N ALA A 177 -9.26 10.45 4.40
CA ALA A 177 -8.87 10.87 3.05
C ALA A 177 -10.08 10.92 2.10
N ASN A 178 -10.98 9.92 2.16
CA ASN A 178 -12.22 9.92 1.37
C ASN A 178 -13.14 11.09 1.72
N GLU A 179 -13.23 11.46 3.03
CA GLU A 179 -13.96 12.67 3.48
C GLU A 179 -13.34 13.93 2.85
N PHE A 180 -12.02 14.08 2.94
CA PHE A 180 -11.30 15.23 2.38
C PHE A 180 -11.45 15.33 0.85
N ILE A 181 -11.29 14.20 0.14
CA ILE A 181 -11.43 14.13 -1.33
C ILE A 181 -12.85 14.52 -1.73
N SER A 182 -13.85 13.94 -1.07
CA SER A 182 -15.28 14.24 -1.35
C SER A 182 -15.62 15.69 -1.10
N GLU A 183 -15.15 16.27 0.00
CA GLU A 183 -15.36 17.68 0.31
C GLU A 183 -14.66 18.60 -0.70
N THR A 184 -13.45 18.26 -1.12
CA THR A 184 -12.70 19.01 -2.12
C THR A 184 -13.41 19.00 -3.47
N ILE A 185 -13.93 17.84 -3.93
CA ILE A 185 -14.71 17.76 -5.17
C ILE A 185 -16.03 18.53 -5.06
N ARG A 186 -16.69 18.49 -3.91
CA ARG A 186 -17.93 19.25 -3.67
C ARG A 186 -17.71 20.79 -3.75
N LYS A 187 -16.55 21.28 -3.27
CA LYS A 187 -16.17 22.70 -3.34
C LYS A 187 -15.70 23.11 -4.75
N ASP A 188 -14.97 22.22 -5.41
CA ASP A 188 -14.46 22.41 -6.78
C ASP A 188 -14.63 21.12 -7.59
N PRO A 189 -15.68 20.99 -8.41
CA PRO A 189 -15.91 19.80 -9.24
C PRO A 189 -14.75 19.45 -10.19
N ARG A 190 -13.89 20.43 -10.54
CA ARG A 190 -12.70 20.19 -11.39
C ARG A 190 -11.65 19.35 -10.66
N ALA A 191 -11.70 19.30 -9.33
CA ALA A 191 -10.83 18.43 -8.53
C ALA A 191 -10.98 16.95 -8.90
N ALA A 192 -12.16 16.51 -9.38
CA ALA A 192 -12.37 15.15 -9.89
C ALA A 192 -11.38 14.76 -11.01
N LEU A 193 -10.97 15.70 -11.86
CA LEU A 193 -9.98 15.46 -12.90
C LEU A 193 -8.58 15.22 -12.30
N ARG A 194 -8.23 15.92 -11.22
CA ARG A 194 -6.97 15.69 -10.49
C ARG A 194 -6.97 14.33 -9.83
N VAL A 195 -8.09 13.95 -9.19
CA VAL A 195 -8.27 12.59 -8.61
C VAL A 195 -8.07 11.52 -9.67
N ALA A 196 -8.74 11.63 -10.84
CA ALA A 196 -8.61 10.66 -11.91
C ALA A 196 -7.16 10.57 -12.44
N ARG A 197 -6.47 11.70 -12.59
CA ARG A 197 -5.05 11.73 -13.00
C ARG A 197 -4.14 11.07 -11.98
N ALA A 198 -4.34 11.34 -10.69
CA ALA A 198 -3.55 10.74 -9.62
C ALA A 198 -3.72 9.20 -9.58
N LEU A 199 -4.96 8.70 -9.71
CA LEU A 199 -5.23 7.26 -9.80
C LEU A 199 -4.60 6.60 -11.04
N THR A 200 -4.65 7.28 -12.20
CA THR A 200 -3.99 6.78 -13.42
C THR A 200 -2.47 6.71 -13.24
N LEU A 201 -1.88 7.74 -12.64
CA LEU A 201 -0.44 7.76 -12.34
C LEU A 201 -0.08 6.61 -11.39
N ALA A 202 -0.80 6.45 -10.28
CA ALA A 202 -0.56 5.38 -9.33
C ALA A 202 -0.65 3.99 -9.98
N SER A 203 -1.67 3.77 -10.82
CA SER A 203 -1.84 2.50 -11.54
C SER A 203 -0.69 2.23 -12.51
N SER A 204 -0.24 3.26 -13.25
CA SER A 204 0.88 3.13 -14.20
C SER A 204 2.19 2.83 -13.47
N ALA A 205 2.47 3.56 -12.39
CA ALA A 205 3.66 3.36 -11.59
C ALA A 205 3.67 1.99 -10.90
N PHE A 206 2.53 1.57 -10.36
CA PHE A 206 2.37 0.25 -9.76
C PHE A 206 2.65 -0.87 -10.78
N LEU A 207 2.10 -0.74 -12.00
CA LEU A 207 2.34 -1.69 -13.08
C LEU A 207 3.82 -1.74 -13.49
N GLU A 208 4.50 -0.61 -13.52
CA GLU A 208 5.94 -0.54 -13.86
C GLU A 208 6.81 -1.27 -12.84
N VAL A 209 6.50 -1.14 -11.56
CA VAL A 209 7.26 -1.77 -10.46
C VAL A 209 6.90 -3.24 -10.31
N MET A 210 5.61 -3.58 -10.25
CA MET A 210 5.14 -4.93 -9.95
C MET A 210 5.18 -5.84 -11.18
N GLY A 211 4.99 -5.29 -12.38
CA GLY A 211 4.79 -6.07 -13.59
C GLY A 211 3.39 -6.69 -13.69
N ARG A 212 2.98 -7.06 -14.89
CA ARG A 212 1.64 -7.67 -15.13
C ARG A 212 1.44 -8.96 -14.36
N GLU A 213 2.42 -9.83 -14.41
CA GLU A 213 2.35 -11.16 -13.81
C GLU A 213 2.11 -11.10 -12.29
N ALA A 214 2.76 -10.19 -11.57
CA ALA A 214 2.54 -10.02 -10.15
C ALA A 214 1.13 -9.49 -9.82
N ILE A 215 0.58 -8.62 -10.68
CA ILE A 215 -0.76 -8.05 -10.51
C ILE A 215 -1.85 -9.09 -10.81
N GLU A 216 -1.64 -9.93 -11.83
CA GLU A 216 -2.58 -10.98 -12.22
C GLU A 216 -2.66 -12.11 -11.17
N LYS A 217 -1.59 -12.33 -10.41
CA LYS A 217 -1.50 -13.36 -9.34
C LYS A 217 -2.06 -12.94 -7.97
N VAL A 218 -2.78 -11.83 -7.87
CA VAL A 218 -3.38 -11.38 -6.61
C VAL A 218 -4.51 -12.34 -6.18
N GLU A 219 -4.33 -12.98 -5.03
CA GLU A 219 -5.24 -14.01 -4.51
C GLU A 219 -6.43 -13.45 -3.72
N TYR A 220 -6.32 -12.23 -3.18
CA TYR A 220 -7.35 -11.64 -2.34
C TYR A 220 -8.46 -10.96 -3.13
N LEU A 221 -9.65 -10.98 -2.56
CA LEU A 221 -10.83 -10.27 -3.05
C LEU A 221 -10.98 -8.95 -2.30
N THR A 222 -11.88 -8.11 -2.79
CA THR A 222 -12.24 -6.85 -2.15
C THR A 222 -12.93 -7.10 -0.80
N ASP A 223 -12.45 -6.46 0.25
CA ASP A 223 -13.17 -6.38 1.53
C ASP A 223 -14.27 -5.33 1.44
N GLU A 224 -15.46 -5.78 1.04
CA GLU A 224 -16.62 -4.90 0.85
C GLU A 224 -16.98 -4.14 2.13
N LYS A 225 -16.96 -4.83 3.29
CA LYS A 225 -17.28 -4.24 4.58
C LYS A 225 -16.27 -3.17 4.96
N GLY A 226 -14.98 -3.49 4.95
CA GLY A 226 -13.91 -2.55 5.29
C GLY A 226 -13.92 -1.33 4.37
N ARG A 227 -14.13 -1.52 3.07
CA ARG A 227 -14.22 -0.40 2.13
C ARG A 227 -15.45 0.48 2.35
N LEU A 228 -16.62 -0.08 2.65
CA LEU A 228 -17.80 0.71 3.01
C LEU A 228 -17.57 1.50 4.30
N GLU A 229 -16.98 0.89 5.31
CA GLU A 229 -16.60 1.55 6.57
C GLU A 229 -15.56 2.66 6.34
N ALA A 230 -14.68 2.49 5.36
CA ALA A 230 -13.71 3.50 4.91
C ALA A 230 -14.32 4.61 4.04
N GLY A 231 -15.65 4.62 3.83
CA GLY A 231 -16.35 5.69 3.14
C GLY A 231 -16.37 5.59 1.61
N PHE A 232 -16.10 4.43 1.03
CA PHE A 232 -16.36 4.20 -0.39
C PHE A 232 -17.86 4.06 -0.66
N GLY A 233 -18.31 4.51 -1.83
CA GLY A 233 -19.68 4.33 -2.28
C GLY A 233 -19.99 2.87 -2.62
N LEU A 234 -21.23 2.43 -2.40
CA LEU A 234 -21.65 1.06 -2.66
C LEU A 234 -21.36 0.60 -4.11
N GLU A 235 -21.60 1.46 -5.10
CA GLU A 235 -21.35 1.13 -6.51
C GLU A 235 -19.84 1.02 -6.84
N GLU A 236 -19.00 1.81 -6.18
CA GLU A 236 -17.54 1.69 -6.29
C GLU A 236 -17.06 0.36 -5.73
N VAL A 237 -17.57 -0.04 -4.56
CA VAL A 237 -17.24 -1.32 -3.92
C VAL A 237 -17.65 -2.49 -4.81
N LYS A 238 -18.90 -2.49 -5.32
CA LYS A 238 -19.37 -3.51 -6.26
C LYS A 238 -18.52 -3.60 -7.54
N ALA A 239 -18.10 -2.45 -8.07
CA ALA A 239 -17.23 -2.41 -9.26
C ALA A 239 -15.85 -3.02 -8.94
N ALA A 240 -15.24 -2.68 -7.79
CA ALA A 240 -13.98 -3.24 -7.34
C ALA A 240 -14.07 -4.76 -7.13
N THR A 241 -15.11 -5.26 -6.45
CA THR A 241 -15.38 -6.68 -6.26
C THR A 241 -15.50 -7.42 -7.60
N THR A 242 -16.28 -6.86 -8.53
CA THR A 242 -16.44 -7.44 -9.87
C THR A 242 -15.10 -7.56 -10.60
N GLN A 243 -14.24 -6.54 -10.51
CA GLN A 243 -12.92 -6.56 -11.13
C GLN A 243 -11.98 -7.59 -10.45
N ALA A 244 -12.03 -7.70 -9.12
CA ALA A 244 -11.22 -8.67 -8.36
C ALA A 244 -11.60 -10.11 -8.75
N ILE A 245 -12.91 -10.42 -8.84
CA ILE A 245 -13.41 -11.72 -9.27
C ILE A 245 -12.95 -12.05 -10.69
N LYS A 246 -13.04 -11.09 -11.63
CA LYS A 246 -12.59 -11.30 -13.01
C LYS A 246 -11.11 -11.58 -13.11
N ARG A 247 -10.27 -10.86 -12.33
CA ARG A 247 -8.82 -11.11 -12.27
C ARG A 247 -8.51 -12.51 -11.75
N ARG A 248 -9.14 -12.91 -10.67
CA ARG A 248 -8.98 -14.24 -10.09
C ARG A 248 -9.39 -15.35 -11.05
N ALA A 249 -10.54 -15.24 -11.72
CA ALA A 249 -11.00 -16.22 -12.71
C ALA A 249 -10.03 -16.34 -13.91
N SER A 250 -9.43 -15.23 -14.33
CA SER A 250 -8.41 -15.25 -15.39
C SER A 250 -7.14 -15.99 -14.95
N TYR A 251 -6.74 -15.84 -13.69
CA TYR A 251 -5.57 -16.55 -13.13
C TYR A 251 -5.80 -18.07 -13.00
N GLU A 252 -6.98 -18.48 -12.51
CA GLU A 252 -7.33 -19.88 -12.32
C GLU A 252 -7.51 -20.67 -13.66
N SER A 253 -7.65 -19.93 -14.79
CA SER A 253 -7.81 -20.54 -16.14
C SER A 253 -6.52 -20.72 -16.92
N HIS A 254 -5.37 -20.35 -16.34
CA HIS A 254 -4.03 -20.49 -16.93
C HIS A 254 -3.12 -21.34 -16.04
#